data_bc366de30cd165e72f022d972c58400f
#
_entry.id   bc366de30cd165e72f022d972c58400f
#
_cell.length_a   1.000
_cell.length_b   1.000
_cell.length_c   1.000
_cell.angle_alpha   90.00
_cell.angle_beta   90.00
_cell.angle_gamma   90.00
#
_symmetry.space_group_name_H-M   'P 1'
#
loop_
_entity.id
_entity.type
_entity.pdbx_description
1 polymer ?
#
loop_
_entity_poly.entity_id
_entity_poly.type
_entity_poly.pdbx_seq_one_letter_code
_entity_poly.pdbx_strand_id
1 'polypeptide(L)'
;MKYSSEELARAIDESFVDAFATLCTPSPKAILRDEGDMILYSSGAPSALLNGVLAARFSPENMLRRTEEALSFFQERGLPMTFFVGPRCTPAELSSYLESLGLVPGWTRPGLALDLDNVDREPLPAGLKIRHAENLESLKSCAQIFSKAFGADKQTTTWMHDLAMYYGISTSRRWYLGLLDEKPVATSLLILHKGVAGIYCVATLEEARGRGIGAALTREPLLVAQGLGYDFVVLQSSKMGLPVYERLGFREYCKIKAYCWSPK
;
A
#
# COMPACT_ATOMS: atom_id res chain seq x y z
N MET A 1 -7.97 -17.62 15.80
CA MET A 1 -6.84 -16.81 15.33
C MET A 1 -5.70 -16.90 16.36
N LYS A 2 -4.47 -17.18 15.93
CA LYS A 2 -3.27 -17.38 16.76
C LYS A 2 -2.72 -16.07 17.35
N TYR A 3 -3.09 -14.93 16.76
CA TYR A 3 -2.58 -13.59 17.07
C TYR A 3 -3.64 -12.70 17.69
N SER A 4 -3.23 -11.83 18.62
CA SER A 4 -4.08 -10.80 19.22
C SER A 4 -4.41 -9.68 18.22
N SER A 5 -5.45 -8.90 18.50
CA SER A 5 -5.81 -7.74 17.67
C SER A 5 -4.69 -6.70 17.61
N GLU A 6 -3.93 -6.53 18.68
CA GLU A 6 -2.81 -5.60 18.75
C GLU A 6 -1.64 -6.07 17.89
N GLU A 7 -1.29 -7.35 17.91
CA GLU A 7 -0.25 -7.94 17.04
C GLU A 7 -0.60 -7.79 15.57
N LEU A 8 -1.86 -8.02 15.20
CA LEU A 8 -2.31 -7.85 13.81
C LEU A 8 -2.34 -6.39 13.40
N ALA A 9 -2.80 -5.47 14.25
CA ALA A 9 -2.74 -4.03 13.96
C ALA A 9 -1.30 -3.55 13.77
N ARG A 10 -0.37 -4.06 14.57
CA ARG A 10 1.06 -3.80 14.43
C ARG A 10 1.61 -4.34 13.11
N ALA A 11 1.29 -5.57 12.75
CA ALA A 11 1.74 -6.19 11.50
C ALA A 11 1.22 -5.43 10.27
N ILE A 12 -0.05 -4.97 10.30
CA ILE A 12 -0.64 -4.13 9.26
C ILE A 12 0.14 -2.83 9.10
N ASP A 13 0.45 -2.16 10.20
CA ASP A 13 1.21 -0.90 10.20
C ASP A 13 2.65 -1.09 9.68
N GLU A 14 3.34 -2.13 10.14
CA GLU A 14 4.69 -2.46 9.69
C GLU A 14 4.76 -2.79 8.21
N SER A 15 3.81 -3.58 7.71
CA SER A 15 3.69 -3.90 6.29
C SER A 15 3.39 -2.65 5.45
N PHE A 16 2.50 -1.76 5.94
CA PHE A 16 2.20 -0.50 5.28
C PHE A 16 3.42 0.41 5.20
N VAL A 17 4.14 0.57 6.32
CA VAL A 17 5.35 1.40 6.39
C VAL A 17 6.42 0.88 5.41
N ASP A 18 6.67 -0.44 5.36
CA ASP A 18 7.62 -1.02 4.40
C ASP A 18 7.22 -0.77 2.96
N ALA A 19 5.95 -1.05 2.63
CA ALA A 19 5.44 -0.85 1.27
C ALA A 19 5.59 0.60 0.80
N PHE A 20 5.22 1.58 1.65
CA PHE A 20 5.28 3.00 1.29
C PHE A 20 6.69 3.60 1.34
N ALA A 21 7.52 3.21 2.29
CA ALA A 21 8.92 3.64 2.35
C ALA A 21 9.70 3.30 1.08
N THR A 22 9.33 2.19 0.42
CA THR A 22 9.99 1.75 -0.82
C THR A 22 9.45 2.42 -2.08
N LEU A 23 8.34 3.17 -2.02
CA LEU A 23 7.77 3.86 -3.19
C LEU A 23 8.72 4.92 -3.79
N CYS A 24 9.59 5.53 -3.01
CA CYS A 24 10.53 6.55 -3.51
C CYS A 24 11.80 5.97 -4.15
N THR A 25 12.10 4.70 -3.94
CA THR A 25 13.39 4.05 -4.28
C THR A 25 13.82 4.16 -5.75
N PRO A 26 12.93 4.10 -6.76
CA PRO A 26 13.34 4.17 -8.16
C PRO A 26 13.90 5.52 -8.60
N SER A 27 13.68 6.59 -7.84
CA SER A 27 14.14 7.91 -8.23
C SER A 27 15.61 8.12 -7.85
N PRO A 28 16.44 8.70 -8.74
CA PRO A 28 17.78 9.14 -8.37
C PRO A 28 17.78 10.29 -7.37
N LYS A 29 16.65 10.97 -7.18
CA LYS A 29 16.43 12.01 -6.18
C LYS A 29 15.75 11.46 -4.90
N ALA A 30 15.59 10.15 -4.82
CA ALA A 30 14.94 9.52 -3.67
C ALA A 30 15.69 9.81 -2.37
N ILE A 31 14.92 10.18 -1.36
CA ILE A 31 15.38 10.35 0.00
C ILE A 31 14.57 9.40 0.86
N LEU A 32 15.24 8.56 1.62
CA LEU A 32 14.65 7.73 2.65
C LEU A 32 15.49 7.89 3.90
N ARG A 33 14.90 8.44 4.96
CA ARG A 33 15.56 8.66 6.25
C ARG A 33 14.74 7.99 7.35
N ASP A 34 15.33 7.01 7.99
CA ASP A 34 14.84 6.51 9.27
C ASP A 34 15.54 7.29 10.39
N GLU A 35 14.79 8.15 11.06
CA GLU A 35 15.30 9.02 12.14
C GLU A 35 14.99 8.42 13.52
N GLY A 36 14.56 7.15 13.58
CA GLY A 36 14.24 6.42 14.79
C GLY A 36 12.84 6.70 15.32
N ASP A 37 12.42 7.96 15.34
CA ASP A 37 11.09 8.40 15.79
C ASP A 37 10.12 8.71 14.63
N MET A 38 10.60 8.75 13.38
CA MET A 38 9.81 8.81 12.17
C MET A 38 10.62 8.33 10.96
N ILE A 39 9.93 7.97 9.89
CA ILE A 39 10.53 7.73 8.57
C ILE A 39 10.06 8.82 7.63
N LEU A 40 11.02 9.59 7.10
CA LEU A 40 10.77 10.57 6.06
C LEU A 40 11.17 9.97 4.71
N TYR A 41 10.25 10.01 3.73
CA TYR A 41 10.51 9.53 2.38
C TYR A 41 10.12 10.58 1.34
N SER A 42 10.89 10.68 0.26
CA SER A 42 10.61 11.58 -0.86
C SER A 42 11.15 10.99 -2.15
N SER A 43 10.36 11.02 -3.18
CA SER A 43 10.80 10.70 -4.55
C SER A 43 11.39 11.91 -5.27
N GLY A 44 11.16 13.12 -4.75
CA GLY A 44 11.43 14.39 -5.43
C GLY A 44 10.41 14.75 -6.53
N ALA A 45 9.39 13.91 -6.76
CA ALA A 45 8.31 14.20 -7.69
C ALA A 45 7.20 15.03 -7.01
N PRO A 46 6.48 15.92 -7.73
CA PRO A 46 5.39 16.73 -7.18
C PRO A 46 4.09 15.92 -7.02
N SER A 47 4.16 14.83 -6.27
CA SER A 47 3.02 13.97 -5.90
C SER A 47 3.01 13.72 -4.39
N ALA A 48 1.91 14.04 -3.71
CA ALA A 48 1.78 13.85 -2.29
C ALA A 48 1.91 12.38 -1.86
N LEU A 49 1.53 11.43 -2.74
CA LEU A 49 1.67 10.00 -2.49
C LEU A 49 3.14 9.55 -2.39
N LEU A 50 4.01 10.23 -3.12
CA LEU A 50 5.42 9.85 -3.31
C LEU A 50 6.37 10.62 -2.37
N ASN A 51 5.82 11.40 -1.45
CA ASN A 51 6.56 12.17 -0.45
C ASN A 51 5.79 12.13 0.86
N GLY A 52 6.48 11.97 1.99
CA GLY A 52 5.75 12.01 3.25
C GLY A 52 6.50 11.50 4.46
N VAL A 53 5.70 11.32 5.51
CA VAL A 53 6.14 10.82 6.81
C VAL A 53 5.36 9.58 7.18
N LEU A 54 6.08 8.58 7.68
CA LEU A 54 5.59 7.30 8.15
C LEU A 54 6.09 7.04 9.58
N ALA A 55 5.39 6.19 10.31
CA ALA A 55 5.83 5.65 11.60
C ALA A 55 6.21 6.72 12.64
N ALA A 56 5.52 7.84 12.68
CA ALA A 56 5.77 8.91 13.66
C ALA A 56 5.48 8.44 15.10
N ARG A 57 6.51 8.42 15.94
CA ARG A 57 6.47 7.97 17.34
C ARG A 57 7.15 9.02 18.22
N PHE A 58 6.50 10.17 18.31
CA PHE A 58 7.02 11.29 19.07
C PHE A 58 6.69 11.18 20.56
N SER A 59 7.52 11.77 21.41
CA SER A 59 7.11 12.08 22.78
C SER A 59 6.22 13.34 22.76
N PRO A 60 5.35 13.54 23.77
CA PRO A 60 4.53 14.73 23.84
C PRO A 60 5.34 16.03 23.76
N GLU A 61 6.55 16.05 24.34
CA GLU A 61 7.42 17.23 24.41
C GLU A 61 8.05 17.58 23.06
N ASN A 62 8.29 16.59 22.18
CA ASN A 62 8.96 16.84 20.90
C ASN A 62 8.04 16.81 19.69
N MET A 63 6.77 16.42 19.86
CA MET A 63 5.80 16.29 18.75
C MET A 63 5.72 17.55 17.89
N LEU A 64 5.58 18.73 18.52
CA LEU A 64 5.45 20.00 17.80
C LEU A 64 6.66 20.24 16.92
N ARG A 65 7.84 20.23 17.51
CA ARG A 65 9.11 20.47 16.82
C ARG A 65 9.33 19.46 15.69
N ARG A 66 9.13 18.16 15.96
CA ARG A 66 9.37 17.10 14.95
C ARG A 66 8.41 17.16 13.77
N THR A 67 7.15 17.50 14.03
CA THR A 67 6.16 17.67 12.96
C THR A 67 6.48 18.88 12.09
N GLU A 68 6.86 20.01 12.70
CA GLU A 68 7.26 21.23 11.97
C GLU A 68 8.55 21.01 11.16
N GLU A 69 9.54 20.32 11.69
CA GLU A 69 10.77 19.94 10.97
C GLU A 69 10.43 19.09 9.72
N ALA A 70 9.56 18.10 9.88
CA ALA A 70 9.13 17.27 8.76
C ALA A 70 8.38 18.09 7.69
N LEU A 71 7.45 18.96 8.10
CA LEU A 71 6.72 19.81 7.18
C LEU A 71 7.63 20.81 6.46
N SER A 72 8.53 21.47 7.19
CA SER A 72 9.51 22.43 6.63
C SER A 72 10.40 21.77 5.57
N PHE A 73 10.81 20.52 5.76
CA PHE A 73 11.57 19.77 4.76
C PHE A 73 10.89 19.74 3.38
N PHE A 74 9.57 19.56 3.34
CA PHE A 74 8.81 19.54 2.06
C PHE A 74 8.48 20.93 1.57
N GLN A 75 8.19 21.89 2.48
CA GLN A 75 7.91 23.30 2.15
C GLN A 75 9.10 23.94 1.44
N GLU A 76 10.32 23.79 1.97
CA GLU A 76 11.55 24.33 1.38
C GLU A 76 11.83 23.78 -0.03
N ARG A 77 11.31 22.60 -0.35
CA ARG A 77 11.46 21.95 -1.65
C ARG A 77 10.28 22.17 -2.60
N GLY A 78 9.22 22.82 -2.13
CA GLY A 78 7.99 23.01 -2.90
C GLY A 78 7.31 21.67 -3.26
N LEU A 79 7.48 20.64 -2.42
CA LEU A 79 6.96 19.29 -2.69
C LEU A 79 5.70 19.03 -1.86
N PRO A 80 4.59 18.60 -2.49
CA PRO A 80 3.44 18.12 -1.73
C PRO A 80 3.80 16.84 -0.98
N MET A 81 3.17 16.64 0.19
CA MET A 81 3.47 15.49 1.03
C MET A 81 2.22 14.92 1.71
N THR A 82 2.33 13.67 2.17
CA THR A 82 1.34 13.02 3.02
C THR A 82 1.97 12.60 4.35
N PHE A 83 1.32 12.98 5.44
CA PHE A 83 1.65 12.47 6.76
C PHE A 83 0.70 11.31 7.09
N PHE A 84 1.23 10.11 7.26
CA PHE A 84 0.42 8.93 7.59
C PHE A 84 0.39 8.70 9.09
N VAL A 85 -0.83 8.51 9.61
CA VAL A 85 -1.07 8.20 11.01
C VAL A 85 -1.68 6.81 11.12
N GLY A 86 -0.86 5.86 11.53
CA GLY A 86 -1.22 4.47 11.78
C GLY A 86 -1.43 4.19 13.28
N PRO A 87 -1.76 2.93 13.64
CA PRO A 87 -2.08 2.56 15.02
C PRO A 87 -0.91 2.71 16.00
N ARG A 88 0.32 2.75 15.52
CA ARG A 88 1.52 2.92 16.36
C ARG A 88 2.04 4.36 16.42
N CYS A 89 1.37 5.30 15.75
CA CYS A 89 1.75 6.70 15.82
C CYS A 89 1.39 7.29 17.19
N THR A 90 2.31 8.08 17.73
CA THR A 90 2.16 8.76 19.04
C THR A 90 2.58 10.22 18.92
N PRO A 91 2.07 11.10 19.79
CA PRO A 91 0.96 10.88 20.72
C PRO A 91 -0.40 10.88 20.02
N ALA A 92 -1.49 10.58 20.74
CA ALA A 92 -2.85 10.51 20.18
C ALA A 92 -3.31 11.82 19.55
N GLU A 93 -2.82 12.95 20.05
CA GLU A 93 -3.11 14.33 19.61
C GLU A 93 -2.48 14.67 18.25
N LEU A 94 -1.58 13.83 17.73
CA LEU A 94 -0.87 14.08 16.47
C LEU A 94 -1.82 14.43 15.31
N SER A 95 -2.94 13.72 15.19
CA SER A 95 -3.94 13.98 14.14
C SER A 95 -4.49 15.40 14.19
N SER A 96 -4.92 15.86 15.37
CA SER A 96 -5.48 17.21 15.57
C SER A 96 -4.41 18.29 15.36
N TYR A 97 -3.18 17.98 15.72
CA TYR A 97 -2.07 18.90 15.53
C TYR A 97 -1.72 19.08 14.03
N LEU A 98 -1.70 17.99 13.27
CA LEU A 98 -1.51 18.05 11.81
C LEU A 98 -2.56 18.97 11.14
N GLU A 99 -3.82 18.86 11.55
CA GLU A 99 -4.90 19.72 11.07
C GLU A 99 -4.67 21.19 11.44
N SER A 100 -4.20 21.48 12.65
CA SER A 100 -3.89 22.84 13.10
C SER A 100 -2.74 23.49 12.33
N LEU A 101 -1.82 22.68 11.78
CA LEU A 101 -0.74 23.11 10.88
C LEU A 101 -1.19 23.28 9.42
N GLY A 102 -2.48 23.07 9.13
CA GLY A 102 -3.06 23.25 7.81
C GLY A 102 -2.92 22.01 6.90
N LEU A 103 -2.55 20.84 7.42
CA LEU A 103 -2.69 19.61 6.67
C LEU A 103 -4.16 19.22 6.58
N VAL A 104 -4.59 18.86 5.39
CA VAL A 104 -5.98 18.50 5.12
C VAL A 104 -6.17 17.00 5.29
N PRO A 105 -7.18 16.53 6.05
CA PRO A 105 -7.54 15.13 6.08
C PRO A 105 -7.84 14.61 4.66
N GLY A 106 -7.08 13.62 4.24
CA GLY A 106 -7.25 12.96 2.94
C GLY A 106 -8.17 11.75 3.07
N TRP A 107 -7.58 10.55 3.06
CA TRP A 107 -8.34 9.31 3.21
C TRP A 107 -8.07 8.62 4.56
N THR A 108 -9.07 7.87 5.02
CA THR A 108 -8.93 6.89 6.08
C THR A 108 -9.21 5.51 5.50
N ARG A 109 -8.29 4.58 5.68
CA ARG A 109 -8.42 3.20 5.17
C ARG A 109 -8.41 2.21 6.31
N PRO A 110 -9.35 1.24 6.34
CA PRO A 110 -9.27 0.11 7.25
C PRO A 110 -8.05 -0.74 6.91
N GLY A 111 -7.31 -1.09 7.96
CA GLY A 111 -6.26 -2.09 7.93
C GLY A 111 -6.85 -3.45 8.26
N LEU A 112 -6.73 -4.38 7.35
CA LEU A 112 -7.37 -5.69 7.42
C LEU A 112 -6.33 -6.80 7.51
N ALA A 113 -6.71 -7.89 8.21
CA ALA A 113 -5.94 -9.13 8.21
C ALA A 113 -6.84 -10.34 7.99
N LEU A 114 -6.27 -11.40 7.42
CA LEU A 114 -6.90 -12.70 7.21
C LEU A 114 -5.93 -13.79 7.69
N ASP A 115 -6.46 -14.71 8.51
CA ASP A 115 -5.79 -15.95 8.89
C ASP A 115 -5.75 -16.92 7.71
N LEU A 116 -4.60 -17.54 7.45
CA LEU A 116 -4.39 -18.43 6.31
C LEU A 116 -4.70 -19.90 6.56
N ASP A 117 -5.08 -20.28 7.79
CA ASP A 117 -5.34 -21.70 8.13
C ASP A 117 -6.42 -22.35 7.23
N ASN A 118 -7.39 -21.57 6.76
CA ASN A 118 -8.55 -22.07 6.01
C ASN A 118 -8.80 -21.25 4.72
N VAL A 119 -7.76 -20.98 3.95
CA VAL A 119 -7.92 -20.36 2.63
C VAL A 119 -8.23 -21.44 1.59
N ASP A 120 -9.45 -21.46 1.10
CA ASP A 120 -9.89 -22.43 0.10
C ASP A 120 -9.56 -21.98 -1.33
N ARG A 121 -9.24 -22.97 -2.17
CA ARG A 121 -9.16 -22.79 -3.62
C ARG A 121 -10.57 -22.77 -4.19
N GLU A 122 -10.98 -21.65 -4.76
CA GLU A 122 -12.19 -21.56 -5.56
C GLU A 122 -11.87 -21.55 -7.04
N PRO A 123 -12.80 -22.03 -7.89
CA PRO A 123 -12.64 -21.94 -9.34
C PRO A 123 -12.46 -20.48 -9.78
N LEU A 124 -11.59 -20.25 -10.74
CA LEU A 124 -11.45 -18.93 -11.35
C LEU A 124 -12.71 -18.58 -12.14
N PRO A 125 -13.08 -17.29 -12.23
CA PRO A 125 -14.10 -16.82 -13.16
C PRO A 125 -13.83 -17.32 -14.58
N ALA A 126 -14.89 -17.61 -15.33
CA ALA A 126 -14.78 -18.12 -16.69
C ALA A 126 -13.92 -17.19 -17.57
N GLY A 127 -13.00 -17.76 -18.33
CA GLY A 127 -12.05 -17.04 -19.19
C GLY A 127 -10.90 -16.34 -18.45
N LEU A 128 -10.89 -16.33 -17.10
CA LEU A 128 -9.81 -15.73 -16.34
C LEU A 128 -8.63 -16.69 -16.18
N LYS A 129 -7.44 -16.20 -16.47
CA LYS A 129 -6.15 -16.81 -16.11
C LYS A 129 -5.37 -15.85 -15.24
N ILE A 130 -4.69 -16.36 -14.21
CA ILE A 130 -3.79 -15.57 -13.35
C ILE A 130 -2.37 -16.07 -13.58
N ARG A 131 -1.45 -15.16 -13.83
CA ARG A 131 -0.02 -15.46 -14.02
C ARG A 131 0.84 -14.60 -13.10
N HIS A 132 1.91 -15.16 -12.60
CA HIS A 132 3.00 -14.37 -12.02
C HIS A 132 3.67 -13.54 -13.12
N ALA A 133 3.92 -12.26 -12.85
CA ALA A 133 4.61 -11.38 -13.80
C ALA A 133 6.11 -11.67 -13.77
N GLU A 134 6.60 -12.44 -14.73
CA GLU A 134 7.97 -12.96 -14.77
C GLU A 134 8.86 -12.24 -15.78
N ASN A 135 8.37 -11.19 -16.43
CA ASN A 135 9.11 -10.40 -17.40
C ASN A 135 8.67 -8.94 -17.41
N LEU A 136 9.48 -8.10 -18.07
CA LEU A 136 9.25 -6.64 -18.11
C LEU A 136 7.90 -6.26 -18.75
N GLU A 137 7.42 -7.01 -19.72
CA GLU A 137 6.15 -6.74 -20.40
C GLU A 137 4.96 -6.96 -19.45
N SER A 138 4.97 -8.07 -18.71
CA SER A 138 3.93 -8.35 -17.71
C SER A 138 3.97 -7.36 -16.54
N LEU A 139 5.15 -6.93 -16.08
CA LEU A 139 5.29 -5.89 -15.07
C LEU A 139 4.75 -4.53 -15.56
N LYS A 140 5.03 -4.15 -16.81
CA LYS A 140 4.44 -2.94 -17.44
C LYS A 140 2.93 -3.02 -17.48
N SER A 141 2.38 -4.17 -17.86
CA SER A 141 0.93 -4.40 -17.88
C SER A 141 0.31 -4.23 -16.49
N CYS A 142 0.94 -4.77 -15.44
CA CYS A 142 0.49 -4.58 -14.05
C CYS A 142 0.46 -3.09 -13.66
N ALA A 143 1.53 -2.35 -13.93
CA ALA A 143 1.63 -0.92 -13.63
C ALA A 143 0.57 -0.10 -14.38
N GLN A 144 0.34 -0.40 -15.66
CA GLN A 144 -0.67 0.27 -16.48
C GLN A 144 -2.10 0.01 -15.97
N ILE A 145 -2.41 -1.25 -15.63
CA ILE A 145 -3.73 -1.62 -15.08
C ILE A 145 -3.97 -0.89 -13.76
N PHE A 146 -2.98 -0.89 -12.85
CA PHE A 146 -3.08 -0.16 -11.58
C PHE A 146 -3.36 1.32 -11.83
N SER A 147 -2.55 1.96 -12.65
CA SER A 147 -2.68 3.39 -12.95
C SER A 147 -4.05 3.73 -13.56
N LYS A 148 -4.51 2.95 -14.56
CA LYS A 148 -5.81 3.16 -15.21
C LYS A 148 -6.97 2.93 -14.25
N ALA A 149 -6.92 1.88 -13.44
CA ALA A 149 -8.01 1.51 -12.52
C ALA A 149 -8.19 2.51 -11.37
N PHE A 150 -7.10 3.17 -10.94
CA PHE A 150 -7.12 4.20 -9.89
C PHE A 150 -7.20 5.63 -10.43
N GLY A 151 -7.28 5.82 -11.75
CA GLY A 151 -7.33 7.17 -12.36
C GLY A 151 -6.05 7.97 -12.09
N ALA A 152 -4.90 7.28 -12.04
CA ALA A 152 -3.62 7.92 -11.77
C ALA A 152 -3.27 8.94 -12.87
N ASP A 153 -2.71 10.08 -12.47
CA ASP A 153 -2.17 11.05 -13.40
C ASP A 153 -0.92 10.49 -14.15
N LYS A 154 -0.49 11.20 -15.16
CA LYS A 154 0.66 10.79 -15.99
C LYS A 154 1.92 10.57 -15.14
N GLN A 155 2.13 11.39 -14.12
CA GLN A 155 3.31 11.33 -13.28
C GLN A 155 3.31 10.10 -12.37
N THR A 156 2.18 9.83 -11.71
CA THR A 156 1.97 8.62 -10.91
C THR A 156 2.06 7.36 -11.79
N THR A 157 1.54 7.43 -13.03
CA THR A 157 1.65 6.33 -14.01
C THR A 157 3.11 6.03 -14.36
N THR A 158 3.90 7.07 -14.69
CA THR A 158 5.34 6.91 -14.96
C THR A 158 6.06 6.33 -13.76
N TRP A 159 5.74 6.85 -12.57
CA TRP A 159 6.30 6.36 -11.32
C TRP A 159 6.01 4.88 -11.06
N MET A 160 4.77 4.45 -11.23
CA MET A 160 4.39 3.05 -11.07
C MET A 160 5.11 2.12 -12.05
N HIS A 161 5.34 2.60 -13.28
CA HIS A 161 6.13 1.90 -14.27
C HIS A 161 7.60 1.76 -13.79
N ASP A 162 8.21 2.86 -13.35
CA ASP A 162 9.60 2.88 -12.90
C ASP A 162 9.78 2.02 -11.64
N LEU A 163 8.80 2.02 -10.73
CA LEU A 163 8.77 1.18 -9.55
C LEU A 163 8.75 -0.32 -9.91
N ALA A 164 7.88 -0.70 -10.85
CA ALA A 164 7.80 -2.08 -11.33
C ALA A 164 9.10 -2.51 -12.02
N MET A 165 9.74 -1.60 -12.78
CA MET A 165 11.02 -1.86 -13.43
C MET A 165 12.18 -1.95 -12.42
N TYR A 166 12.20 -1.08 -11.42
CA TYR A 166 13.25 -1.04 -10.41
C TYR A 166 13.31 -2.31 -9.57
N TYR A 167 12.15 -2.75 -9.06
CA TYR A 167 12.09 -3.99 -8.30
C TYR A 167 12.15 -5.24 -9.17
N GLY A 168 11.79 -5.11 -10.45
CA GLY A 168 11.86 -6.19 -11.41
C GLY A 168 11.15 -7.45 -10.95
N ILE A 169 11.76 -8.58 -11.25
CA ILE A 169 11.34 -9.90 -10.80
C ILE A 169 12.01 -10.19 -9.46
N SER A 170 11.21 -10.26 -8.41
CA SER A 170 11.71 -10.45 -7.04
C SER A 170 10.96 -11.57 -6.33
N THR A 171 11.66 -12.32 -5.49
CA THR A 171 11.04 -13.36 -4.64
C THR A 171 10.21 -12.77 -3.51
N SER A 172 10.54 -11.56 -3.05
CA SER A 172 9.83 -10.85 -1.97
C SER A 172 8.74 -9.90 -2.44
N ARG A 173 8.70 -9.57 -3.75
CA ARG A 173 7.67 -8.72 -4.37
C ARG A 173 7.17 -9.43 -5.63
N ARG A 174 6.00 -10.03 -5.52
CA ARG A 174 5.42 -10.86 -6.59
C ARG A 174 4.19 -10.18 -7.18
N TRP A 175 4.32 -9.72 -8.40
CA TRP A 175 3.21 -9.18 -9.16
C TRP A 175 2.41 -10.29 -9.84
N TYR A 176 1.10 -10.19 -9.80
CA TYR A 176 0.17 -11.09 -10.50
C TYR A 176 -0.61 -10.31 -11.54
N LEU A 177 -0.76 -10.94 -12.71
CA LEU A 177 -1.49 -10.39 -13.85
C LEU A 177 -2.70 -11.28 -14.14
N GLY A 178 -3.90 -10.68 -14.11
CA GLY A 178 -5.15 -11.33 -14.50
C GLY A 178 -5.43 -11.08 -15.97
N LEU A 179 -5.54 -12.17 -16.72
CA LEU A 179 -5.87 -12.18 -18.16
C LEU A 179 -7.30 -12.71 -18.33
N LEU A 180 -8.19 -11.89 -18.87
CA LEU A 180 -9.53 -12.31 -19.26
C LEU A 180 -9.57 -12.45 -20.79
N ASP A 181 -9.81 -13.68 -21.28
CA ASP A 181 -9.73 -14.00 -22.70
C ASP A 181 -8.43 -13.49 -23.36
N GLU A 182 -7.30 -13.80 -22.70
CA GLU A 182 -5.92 -13.39 -23.02
C GLU A 182 -5.64 -11.88 -22.94
N LYS A 183 -6.59 -11.04 -22.51
CA LYS A 183 -6.40 -9.60 -22.35
C LYS A 183 -6.05 -9.25 -20.89
N PRO A 184 -5.00 -8.45 -20.64
CA PRO A 184 -4.66 -7.98 -19.32
C PRO A 184 -5.74 -7.06 -18.75
N VAL A 185 -6.39 -7.44 -17.65
CA VAL A 185 -7.52 -6.69 -17.06
C VAL A 185 -7.39 -6.44 -15.56
N ALA A 186 -6.52 -7.16 -14.86
CA ALA A 186 -6.40 -7.02 -13.40
C ALA A 186 -4.96 -7.28 -12.94
N THR A 187 -4.63 -6.75 -11.77
CA THR A 187 -3.33 -6.95 -11.12
C THR A 187 -3.47 -7.04 -9.62
N SER A 188 -2.47 -7.64 -8.97
CA SER A 188 -2.21 -7.56 -7.54
C SER A 188 -0.72 -7.72 -7.27
N LEU A 189 -0.26 -7.28 -6.09
CA LEU A 189 1.12 -7.37 -5.64
C LEU A 189 1.15 -8.01 -4.26
N LEU A 190 1.91 -9.08 -4.10
CA LEU A 190 2.27 -9.67 -2.82
C LEU A 190 3.64 -9.13 -2.41
N ILE A 191 3.72 -8.56 -1.21
CA ILE A 191 4.97 -8.13 -0.57
C ILE A 191 5.22 -9.02 0.65
N LEU A 192 6.39 -9.64 0.71
CA LEU A 192 6.85 -10.48 1.81
C LEU A 192 7.95 -9.74 2.56
N HIS A 193 7.71 -9.37 3.81
CA HIS A 193 8.66 -8.62 4.64
C HIS A 193 8.58 -9.04 6.10
N LYS A 194 9.72 -9.40 6.70
CA LYS A 194 9.87 -9.69 8.15
C LYS A 194 8.76 -10.56 8.76
N GLY A 195 8.37 -11.64 8.07
CA GLY A 195 7.35 -12.56 8.55
C GLY A 195 5.92 -12.12 8.33
N VAL A 196 5.69 -10.98 7.67
CA VAL A 196 4.36 -10.49 7.27
C VAL A 196 4.20 -10.57 5.76
N ALA A 197 3.08 -11.11 5.30
CA ALA A 197 2.68 -11.07 3.90
C ALA A 197 1.62 -9.98 3.71
N GLY A 198 1.88 -9.01 2.82
CA GLY A 198 0.96 -7.90 2.52
C GLY A 198 0.48 -7.94 1.08
N ILE A 199 -0.82 -7.69 0.83
CA ILE A 199 -1.38 -7.60 -0.52
C ILE A 199 -1.65 -6.14 -0.87
N TYR A 200 -1.11 -5.72 -2.02
CA TYR A 200 -1.16 -4.34 -2.51
C TYR A 200 -1.58 -4.30 -3.98
N CYS A 201 -1.82 -3.11 -4.48
CA CYS A 201 -2.07 -2.85 -5.90
C CYS A 201 -3.14 -3.74 -6.53
N VAL A 202 -4.14 -4.20 -5.73
CA VAL A 202 -5.27 -4.95 -6.27
C VAL A 202 -6.13 -4.02 -7.10
N ALA A 203 -6.15 -4.26 -8.40
CA ALA A 203 -6.86 -3.42 -9.36
C ALA A 203 -7.53 -4.27 -10.44
N THR A 204 -8.73 -3.87 -10.84
CA THR A 204 -9.46 -4.45 -11.98
C THR A 204 -9.97 -3.32 -12.85
N LEU A 205 -9.70 -3.37 -14.14
CA LEU A 205 -10.20 -2.40 -15.11
C LEU A 205 -11.73 -2.34 -15.07
N GLU A 206 -12.28 -1.15 -15.28
CA GLU A 206 -13.72 -0.90 -15.11
C GLU A 206 -14.59 -1.85 -15.91
N GLU A 207 -14.22 -2.10 -17.17
CA GLU A 207 -14.90 -3.00 -18.10
C GLU A 207 -14.90 -4.48 -17.67
N ALA A 208 -14.06 -4.84 -16.70
CA ALA A 208 -13.95 -6.22 -16.19
C ALA A 208 -14.46 -6.38 -14.73
N ARG A 209 -14.96 -5.30 -14.11
CA ARG A 209 -15.51 -5.35 -12.74
C ARG A 209 -16.80 -6.16 -12.65
N GLY A 210 -17.19 -6.51 -11.42
CA GLY A 210 -18.45 -7.25 -11.14
C GLY A 210 -18.41 -8.74 -11.48
N ARG A 211 -17.24 -9.28 -11.90
CA ARG A 211 -17.07 -10.65 -12.39
C ARG A 211 -16.23 -11.53 -11.44
N GLY A 212 -16.04 -11.13 -10.18
CA GLY A 212 -15.23 -11.88 -9.20
C GLY A 212 -13.71 -11.79 -9.38
N ILE A 213 -13.23 -11.06 -10.40
CA ILE A 213 -11.80 -11.00 -10.78
C ILE A 213 -10.95 -10.43 -9.63
N GLY A 214 -11.39 -9.35 -8.96
CA GLY A 214 -10.66 -8.77 -7.83
C GLY A 214 -10.50 -9.75 -6.67
N ALA A 215 -11.52 -10.56 -6.36
CA ALA A 215 -11.44 -11.62 -5.37
C ALA A 215 -10.42 -12.69 -5.79
N ALA A 216 -10.43 -13.12 -7.05
CA ALA A 216 -9.49 -14.10 -7.57
C ALA A 216 -8.03 -13.59 -7.50
N LEU A 217 -7.78 -12.32 -7.90
CA LEU A 217 -6.46 -11.68 -7.81
C LEU A 217 -6.00 -11.45 -6.36
N THR A 218 -6.92 -11.44 -5.39
CA THR A 218 -6.56 -11.43 -3.96
C THR A 218 -6.28 -12.83 -3.45
N ARG A 219 -7.08 -13.82 -3.85
CA ARG A 219 -6.96 -15.21 -3.40
C ARG A 219 -5.64 -15.87 -3.85
N GLU A 220 -5.18 -15.61 -5.06
CA GLU A 220 -3.91 -16.17 -5.54
C GLU A 220 -2.72 -15.82 -4.65
N PRO A 221 -2.47 -14.55 -4.27
CA PRO A 221 -1.46 -14.21 -3.26
C PRO A 221 -1.67 -14.87 -1.89
N LEU A 222 -2.93 -15.05 -1.44
CA LEU A 222 -3.21 -15.76 -0.18
C LEU A 222 -2.69 -17.19 -0.21
N LEU A 223 -2.99 -17.95 -1.28
CA LEU A 223 -2.54 -19.33 -1.45
C LEU A 223 -1.02 -19.44 -1.54
N VAL A 224 -0.38 -18.46 -2.19
CA VAL A 224 1.08 -18.40 -2.25
C VAL A 224 1.69 -18.10 -0.88
N ALA A 225 1.15 -17.15 -0.13
CA ALA A 225 1.61 -16.85 1.23
C ALA A 225 1.42 -18.06 2.17
N GLN A 226 0.27 -18.75 2.10
CA GLN A 226 -0.01 -19.98 2.82
C GLN A 226 1.03 -21.08 2.50
N GLY A 227 1.30 -21.31 1.20
CA GLY A 227 2.29 -22.29 0.74
C GLY A 227 3.73 -21.96 1.15
N LEU A 228 4.03 -20.70 1.46
CA LEU A 228 5.31 -20.22 1.99
C LEU A 228 5.39 -20.26 3.53
N GLY A 229 4.32 -20.69 4.21
CA GLY A 229 4.28 -20.86 5.67
C GLY A 229 3.99 -19.57 6.44
N TYR A 230 3.38 -18.56 5.80
CA TYR A 230 2.85 -17.40 6.52
C TYR A 230 1.55 -17.77 7.23
N ASP A 231 1.36 -17.27 8.45
CA ASP A 231 0.17 -17.54 9.26
C ASP A 231 -1.01 -16.63 8.87
N PHE A 232 -0.74 -15.42 8.39
CA PHE A 232 -1.75 -14.43 8.02
C PHE A 232 -1.28 -13.50 6.92
N VAL A 233 -2.24 -12.83 6.28
CA VAL A 233 -2.01 -11.80 5.27
C VAL A 233 -2.70 -10.51 5.69
N VAL A 234 -2.07 -9.37 5.37
CA VAL A 234 -2.58 -8.03 5.69
C VAL A 234 -2.78 -7.20 4.43
N LEU A 235 -3.68 -6.22 4.51
CA LEU A 235 -3.86 -5.20 3.47
C LEU A 235 -4.52 -3.94 4.03
N GLN A 236 -4.52 -2.84 3.23
CA GLN A 236 -5.34 -1.66 3.49
C GLN A 236 -6.37 -1.52 2.38
N SER A 237 -7.64 -1.43 2.77
CA SER A 237 -8.73 -1.43 1.80
C SER A 237 -9.15 -0.04 1.37
N SER A 238 -9.46 0.12 0.09
CA SER A 238 -10.29 1.22 -0.38
C SER A 238 -11.76 0.98 -0.02
N LYS A 239 -12.59 2.05 -0.01
CA LYS A 239 -14.04 1.92 0.20
C LYS A 239 -14.69 0.94 -0.78
N MET A 240 -14.25 0.92 -2.03
CA MET A 240 -14.78 0.01 -3.06
C MET A 240 -14.32 -1.44 -2.86
N GLY A 241 -13.11 -1.65 -2.35
CA GLY A 241 -12.54 -2.99 -2.14
C GLY A 241 -13.06 -3.69 -0.89
N LEU A 242 -13.48 -2.93 0.13
CA LEU A 242 -13.85 -3.47 1.43
C LEU A 242 -14.85 -4.64 1.37
N PRO A 243 -15.97 -4.54 0.64
CA PRO A 243 -16.91 -5.66 0.56
C PRO A 243 -16.33 -6.92 -0.09
N VAL A 244 -15.32 -6.79 -0.95
CA VAL A 244 -14.63 -7.95 -1.55
C VAL A 244 -13.79 -8.66 -0.51
N TYR A 245 -13.03 -7.91 0.28
CA TYR A 245 -12.15 -8.46 1.31
C TYR A 245 -12.93 -9.07 2.48
N GLU A 246 -14.03 -8.44 2.91
CA GLU A 246 -14.92 -8.99 3.93
C GLU A 246 -15.50 -10.36 3.51
N ARG A 247 -15.93 -10.50 2.25
CA ARG A 247 -16.38 -11.79 1.72
C ARG A 247 -15.28 -12.86 1.63
N LEU A 248 -14.02 -12.44 1.48
CA LEU A 248 -12.87 -13.33 1.56
C LEU A 248 -12.48 -13.71 3.00
N GLY A 249 -13.13 -13.11 4.00
CA GLY A 249 -12.89 -13.38 5.42
C GLY A 249 -11.93 -12.42 6.11
N PHE A 250 -11.45 -11.37 5.44
CA PHE A 250 -10.66 -10.33 6.08
C PHE A 250 -11.47 -9.59 7.15
N ARG A 251 -10.80 -9.20 8.24
CA ARG A 251 -11.36 -8.41 9.33
C ARG A 251 -10.54 -7.16 9.58
N GLU A 252 -11.22 -6.08 10.02
CA GLU A 252 -10.57 -4.82 10.38
C GLU A 252 -9.94 -4.91 11.78
N TYR A 253 -8.68 -4.42 11.91
CA TYR A 253 -7.95 -4.35 13.17
C TYR A 253 -7.44 -2.95 13.49
N CYS A 254 -7.30 -2.09 12.50
CA CYS A 254 -6.86 -0.71 12.70
C CYS A 254 -7.34 0.18 11.55
N LYS A 255 -7.04 1.47 11.69
CA LYS A 255 -7.22 2.46 10.60
C LYS A 255 -5.90 3.18 10.36
N ILE A 256 -5.62 3.45 9.08
CA ILE A 256 -4.53 4.31 8.67
C ILE A 256 -5.14 5.57 8.06
N LYS A 257 -4.73 6.74 8.57
CA LYS A 257 -5.19 8.05 8.13
C LYS A 257 -4.09 8.74 7.35
N ALA A 258 -4.47 9.48 6.31
CA ALA A 258 -3.59 10.32 5.52
C ALA A 258 -3.95 11.78 5.73
N TYR A 259 -2.95 12.62 6.00
CA TYR A 259 -3.06 14.07 6.08
C TYR A 259 -2.17 14.68 5.00
N CYS A 260 -2.75 15.47 4.12
CA CYS A 260 -2.06 15.98 2.94
C CYS A 260 -1.73 17.47 3.11
N TRP A 261 -0.54 17.83 2.66
CA TRP A 261 -0.14 19.20 2.46
C TRP A 261 0.34 19.42 1.02
N SER A 262 0.01 20.57 0.44
CA SER A 262 0.49 20.97 -0.89
C SER A 262 0.93 22.44 -0.87
N PRO A 263 1.99 22.80 -1.60
CA PRO A 263 2.34 24.18 -1.81
C PRO A 263 1.19 24.93 -2.47
N LYS A 264 1.03 26.21 -2.11
CA LYS A 264 0.01 27.12 -2.69
C LYS A 264 0.39 27.53 -4.10
#